data_2a4072ccba3ffaaf9a422ce7974e7688
#
_entry.id   2a4072ccba3ffaaf9a422ce7974e7688
#
_cell.length_a   1.000
_cell.length_b   1.000
_cell.length_c   1.000
_cell.angle_alpha   90.00
_cell.angle_beta   90.00
_cell.angle_gamma   90.00
#
_symmetry.space_group_name_H-M   'P 1'
#
loop_
_entity.id
_entity.type
_entity.pdbx_description
1 polymer ?
#
loop_
_entity_poly.entity_id
_entity_poly.type
_entity_poly.pdbx_seq_one_letter_code
_entity_poly.pdbx_strand_id
1 'polypeptide(L)'
;MNSSLYEKLAEQICSDYAAVGRLPSERSLAQHYACTRSTIRSALSLLRDRGHLQSEARRGYRLKSSSEPASSVSSQTWNIVMLLTEKQLEDQNILDLVGGAITAASRQRVNLVVRQLDERLTLAPGTLEQLHPGIEADGYFLSSATERMRNFLENLFKPCVVLGWNQTMESIENRRFIQVYLPMVEKVKLVMAELLRLGHRRLLYVNSQFDSAHLRGLGSLLGHADLEIDCIKTKWPSASHELISESATQVLAALRNHTALVVHSGGATHYNIYHNLLKSRVDIPGRLSLLIDSGRFDWLISVGQVASVFSSAAEEGAACINELVAQLKTGSLKFGCRTAAYQFRPGLTLGPAMSREECEKYDLQTQWKKGIGLR
;
A
#
# COMPACT_ATOMS: atom_id res chain seq x y z
N MET A 1 -24.31 16.92 -2.01
CA MET A 1 -24.51 15.45 -2.05
C MET A 1 -25.87 15.13 -1.45
N ASN A 2 -26.76 14.56 -2.24
CA ASN A 2 -28.07 14.17 -1.73
C ASN A 2 -27.93 12.81 -1.01
N SER A 3 -27.89 12.82 0.32
CA SER A 3 -28.10 11.59 1.09
C SER A 3 -29.47 11.03 0.71
N SER A 4 -29.55 9.72 0.52
CA SER A 4 -30.82 9.10 0.09
C SER A 4 -31.89 9.33 1.14
N LEU A 5 -33.16 9.39 0.71
CA LEU A 5 -34.29 9.65 1.60
C LEU A 5 -34.31 8.71 2.82
N TYR A 6 -33.93 7.44 2.63
CA TYR A 6 -33.91 6.45 3.71
C TYR A 6 -32.73 6.61 4.67
N GLU A 7 -31.60 7.24 4.25
CA GLU A 7 -30.49 7.57 5.16
C GLU A 7 -30.88 8.66 6.17
N LYS A 8 -31.46 9.76 5.67
CA LYS A 8 -31.99 10.83 6.52
C LYS A 8 -33.03 10.29 7.48
N LEU A 9 -33.91 9.41 6.98
CA LEU A 9 -34.96 8.81 7.77
C LEU A 9 -34.39 7.87 8.86
N ALA A 10 -33.34 7.13 8.56
CA ALA A 10 -32.65 6.27 9.53
C ALA A 10 -32.04 7.08 10.67
N GLU A 11 -31.37 8.20 10.37
CA GLU A 11 -30.82 9.12 11.37
C GLU A 11 -31.92 9.73 12.25
N GLN A 12 -33.02 10.12 11.64
CA GLN A 12 -34.16 10.71 12.34
C GLN A 12 -34.84 9.69 13.26
N ILE A 13 -35.06 8.45 12.82
CA ILE A 13 -35.56 7.35 13.64
C ILE A 13 -34.66 7.09 14.86
N CYS A 14 -33.35 7.08 14.66
CA CYS A 14 -32.40 6.94 15.77
C CYS A 14 -32.54 8.08 16.79
N SER A 15 -32.62 9.32 16.33
CA SER A 15 -32.75 10.50 17.18
C SER A 15 -34.05 10.48 17.96
N ASP A 16 -35.17 10.27 17.28
CA ASP A 16 -36.53 10.40 17.87
C ASP A 16 -36.81 9.29 18.89
N TYR A 17 -36.27 8.12 18.72
CA TYR A 17 -36.49 6.95 19.60
C TYR A 17 -35.31 6.59 20.48
N ALA A 18 -34.25 7.40 20.51
CA ALA A 18 -33.05 7.13 21.33
C ALA A 18 -33.40 6.95 22.83
N ALA A 19 -34.30 7.77 23.36
CA ALA A 19 -34.71 7.74 24.76
C ALA A 19 -35.71 6.58 25.09
N VAL A 20 -36.49 6.14 24.10
CA VAL A 20 -37.55 5.12 24.30
C VAL A 20 -36.96 3.70 24.08
N GLY A 21 -35.95 3.57 23.26
CA GLY A 21 -35.23 2.34 22.97
C GLY A 21 -36.02 1.29 22.19
N ARG A 22 -37.34 1.43 22.05
CA ARG A 22 -38.23 0.51 21.33
C ARG A 22 -38.95 1.21 20.19
N LEU A 23 -38.90 0.63 19.00
CA LEU A 23 -39.55 1.21 17.84
C LEU A 23 -41.01 0.77 17.71
N PRO A 24 -41.87 1.67 17.23
CA PRO A 24 -43.23 1.33 16.81
C PRO A 24 -43.21 0.37 15.61
N SER A 25 -44.39 -0.16 15.25
CA SER A 25 -44.53 -1.00 14.07
C SER A 25 -44.13 -0.25 12.77
N GLU A 26 -43.70 -0.98 11.75
CA GLU A 26 -43.40 -0.41 10.43
C GLU A 26 -44.57 0.44 9.87
N ARG A 27 -45.78 0.02 10.19
CA ARG A 27 -47.02 0.76 9.79
C ARG A 27 -47.11 2.11 10.49
N SER A 28 -46.88 2.11 11.81
CA SER A 28 -46.93 3.36 12.61
C SER A 28 -45.79 4.31 12.23
N LEU A 29 -44.59 3.80 11.99
CA LEU A 29 -43.46 4.59 11.50
C LEU A 29 -43.73 5.19 10.11
N ALA A 30 -44.35 4.43 9.21
CA ALA A 30 -44.73 4.92 7.88
C ALA A 30 -45.74 6.05 7.93
N GLN A 31 -46.70 5.97 8.87
CA GLN A 31 -47.65 7.03 9.13
C GLN A 31 -46.99 8.26 9.77
N HIS A 32 -46.14 8.05 10.77
CA HIS A 32 -45.46 9.13 11.50
C HIS A 32 -44.54 9.95 10.59
N TYR A 33 -43.78 9.31 9.74
CA TYR A 33 -42.85 9.96 8.82
C TYR A 33 -43.42 10.26 7.43
N ALA A 34 -44.74 10.08 7.23
CA ALA A 34 -45.44 10.32 5.97
C ALA A 34 -44.74 9.69 4.74
N CYS A 35 -44.25 8.47 4.87
CA CYS A 35 -43.53 7.78 3.81
C CYS A 35 -44.05 6.35 3.59
N THR A 36 -43.57 5.67 2.54
CA THR A 36 -43.99 4.30 2.24
C THR A 36 -43.40 3.27 3.20
N ARG A 37 -44.11 2.14 3.41
CA ARG A 37 -43.58 1.02 4.23
C ARG A 37 -42.26 0.46 3.67
N SER A 38 -42.06 0.49 2.35
CA SER A 38 -40.80 0.07 1.72
C SER A 38 -39.65 0.99 2.11
N THR A 39 -39.87 2.32 2.17
CA THR A 39 -38.89 3.30 2.62
C THR A 39 -38.51 3.08 4.08
N ILE A 40 -39.48 2.80 4.95
CA ILE A 40 -39.23 2.45 6.37
C ILE A 40 -38.42 1.17 6.47
N ARG A 41 -38.73 0.12 5.70
CA ARG A 41 -37.93 -1.13 5.71
C ARG A 41 -36.49 -0.91 5.29
N SER A 42 -36.26 -0.11 4.27
CA SER A 42 -34.91 0.25 3.86
C SER A 42 -34.15 1.00 4.96
N ALA A 43 -34.79 1.96 5.62
CA ALA A 43 -34.22 2.69 6.76
C ALA A 43 -33.93 1.77 7.96
N LEU A 44 -34.86 0.87 8.31
CA LEU A 44 -34.68 -0.10 9.40
C LEU A 44 -33.62 -1.15 9.06
N SER A 45 -33.54 -1.59 7.81
CA SER A 45 -32.46 -2.46 7.35
C SER A 45 -31.11 -1.77 7.52
N LEU A 46 -30.99 -0.52 7.09
CA LEU A 46 -29.79 0.28 7.27
C LEU A 46 -29.38 0.41 8.75
N LEU A 47 -30.35 0.66 9.63
CA LEU A 47 -30.10 0.73 11.08
C LEU A 47 -29.68 -0.62 11.67
N ARG A 48 -30.26 -1.71 11.20
CA ARG A 48 -29.87 -3.07 11.59
C ARG A 48 -28.46 -3.40 11.10
N ASP A 49 -28.18 -3.09 9.85
CA ASP A 49 -26.87 -3.34 9.22
C ASP A 49 -25.77 -2.46 9.85
N ARG A 50 -26.13 -1.28 10.35
CA ARG A 50 -25.27 -0.43 11.19
C ARG A 50 -25.17 -0.87 12.66
N GLY A 51 -25.86 -1.93 13.06
CA GLY A 51 -25.84 -2.46 14.43
C GLY A 51 -26.61 -1.63 15.46
N HIS A 52 -27.34 -0.59 15.05
CA HIS A 52 -28.13 0.26 15.92
C HIS A 52 -29.51 -0.35 16.25
N LEU A 53 -29.90 -1.42 15.55
CA LEU A 53 -31.22 -2.03 15.69
C LEU A 53 -31.11 -3.55 15.94
N GLN A 54 -31.86 -4.02 16.92
CA GLN A 54 -32.00 -5.45 17.20
C GLN A 54 -33.45 -5.89 16.94
N SER A 55 -33.61 -6.98 16.19
CA SER A 55 -34.93 -7.60 15.98
C SER A 55 -35.26 -8.54 17.13
N GLU A 56 -36.40 -8.31 17.80
CA GLU A 56 -36.92 -9.23 18.82
C GLU A 56 -38.06 -10.08 18.23
N ALA A 57 -37.91 -11.40 18.27
CA ALA A 57 -38.93 -12.31 17.76
C ALA A 57 -40.32 -12.01 18.38
N ARG A 58 -41.30 -11.74 17.53
CA ARG A 58 -42.68 -11.38 17.90
C ARG A 58 -42.86 -10.05 18.66
N ARG A 59 -41.79 -9.25 18.91
CA ARG A 59 -41.81 -8.01 19.70
C ARG A 59 -41.37 -6.77 18.92
N GLY A 60 -41.01 -6.89 17.66
CA GLY A 60 -40.60 -5.78 16.78
C GLY A 60 -39.12 -5.44 16.86
N TYR A 61 -38.81 -4.16 16.80
CA TYR A 61 -37.45 -3.66 16.76
C TYR A 61 -37.09 -2.86 18.00
N ARG A 62 -35.86 -3.01 18.48
CA ARG A 62 -35.30 -2.24 19.60
C ARG A 62 -34.04 -1.52 19.17
N LEU A 63 -33.95 -0.21 19.47
CA LEU A 63 -32.71 0.52 19.36
C LEU A 63 -31.78 0.11 20.49
N LYS A 64 -30.51 -0.15 20.17
CA LYS A 64 -29.48 -0.33 21.20
C LYS A 64 -29.17 1.05 21.78
N SER A 65 -29.44 1.28 23.05
CA SER A 65 -29.11 2.52 23.72
C SER A 65 -27.62 2.67 23.85
N SER A 66 -27.08 3.84 23.51
CA SER A 66 -25.65 4.17 23.70
C SER A 66 -25.23 4.30 25.18
N SER A 67 -26.15 4.01 26.13
CA SER A 67 -25.94 4.18 27.56
C SER A 67 -25.97 2.90 28.40
N GLU A 68 -25.83 1.71 27.80
CA GLU A 68 -25.49 0.55 28.60
C GLU A 68 -24.00 0.62 28.96
N PRO A 69 -23.62 0.68 30.26
CA PRO A 69 -22.23 0.60 30.65
C PRO A 69 -21.69 -0.74 30.12
N ALA A 70 -20.50 -0.70 29.58
CA ALA A 70 -19.77 -1.84 29.07
C ALA A 70 -19.46 -2.86 30.20
N SER A 71 -20.47 -3.62 30.61
CA SER A 71 -20.38 -4.73 31.57
C SER A 71 -21.04 -5.97 31.01
N SER A 72 -20.52 -6.37 29.92
CA SER A 72 -20.23 -7.72 29.43
C SER A 72 -19.38 -7.49 28.18
N VAL A 73 -18.09 -7.70 28.31
CA VAL A 73 -17.21 -7.92 27.17
C VAL A 73 -17.75 -9.19 26.50
N SER A 74 -18.77 -9.04 25.66
CA SER A 74 -19.04 -10.03 24.63
C SER A 74 -17.76 -10.05 23.82
N SER A 75 -17.09 -11.15 23.81
CA SER A 75 -15.89 -11.42 23.03
C SER A 75 -16.27 -11.47 21.54
N GLN A 76 -16.85 -10.40 21.03
CA GLN A 76 -17.13 -10.27 19.61
C GLN A 76 -15.77 -10.08 18.94
N THR A 77 -15.23 -11.17 18.46
CA THR A 77 -14.02 -11.17 17.65
C THR A 77 -14.42 -10.69 16.26
N TRP A 78 -13.98 -9.51 15.86
CA TRP A 78 -14.22 -9.02 14.50
C TRP A 78 -13.43 -9.82 13.47
N ASN A 79 -14.04 -10.05 12.32
CA ASN A 79 -13.44 -10.71 11.18
C ASN A 79 -12.99 -9.65 10.15
N ILE A 80 -11.69 -9.48 9.99
CA ILE A 80 -11.12 -8.65 8.94
C ILE A 80 -10.64 -9.56 7.82
N VAL A 81 -11.10 -9.31 6.59
CA VAL A 81 -10.69 -10.06 5.41
C VAL A 81 -9.64 -9.27 4.64
N MET A 82 -8.46 -9.83 4.51
CA MET A 82 -7.39 -9.30 3.68
C MET A 82 -7.39 -9.99 2.31
N LEU A 83 -7.50 -9.19 1.26
CA LEU A 83 -7.56 -9.67 -0.12
C LEU A 83 -6.25 -9.36 -0.85
N LEU A 84 -5.65 -10.39 -1.42
CA LEU A 84 -4.39 -10.35 -2.18
C LEU A 84 -4.58 -11.00 -3.53
N THR A 85 -3.96 -10.45 -4.58
CA THR A 85 -3.91 -11.12 -5.88
C THR A 85 -2.82 -12.20 -5.89
N GLU A 86 -2.91 -13.15 -6.83
CA GLU A 86 -1.91 -14.23 -6.96
C GLU A 86 -0.49 -13.67 -7.12
N LYS A 87 -0.32 -12.68 -7.98
CA LYS A 87 0.99 -12.03 -8.23
C LYS A 87 1.57 -11.36 -7.00
N GLN A 88 0.72 -10.90 -6.09
CA GLN A 88 1.15 -10.25 -4.85
C GLN A 88 1.74 -11.24 -3.85
N LEU A 89 1.29 -12.49 -3.85
CA LEU A 89 1.79 -13.52 -2.95
C LEU A 89 3.26 -13.93 -3.23
N GLU A 90 3.78 -13.59 -4.40
CA GLU A 90 5.18 -13.80 -4.78
C GLU A 90 6.09 -12.63 -4.35
N ASP A 91 5.52 -11.51 -3.89
CA ASP A 91 6.29 -10.32 -3.50
C ASP A 91 6.61 -10.34 -2.01
N GLN A 92 7.90 -10.29 -1.66
CA GLN A 92 8.36 -10.28 -0.28
C GLN A 92 7.81 -9.10 0.54
N ASN A 93 7.63 -7.94 -0.08
CA ASN A 93 7.03 -6.80 0.61
C ASN A 93 5.58 -7.09 1.01
N ILE A 94 4.85 -7.84 0.19
CA ILE A 94 3.49 -8.27 0.52
C ILE A 94 3.50 -9.28 1.64
N LEU A 95 4.44 -10.21 1.67
CA LEU A 95 4.59 -11.14 2.80
C LEU A 95 4.89 -10.41 4.11
N ASP A 96 5.73 -9.37 4.08
CA ASP A 96 6.00 -8.51 5.23
C ASP A 96 4.75 -7.71 5.65
N LEU A 97 4.00 -7.19 4.69
CA LEU A 97 2.72 -6.51 4.92
C LEU A 97 1.73 -7.44 5.66
N VAL A 98 1.60 -8.68 5.18
CA VAL A 98 0.76 -9.72 5.80
C VAL A 98 1.27 -10.03 7.20
N GLY A 99 2.57 -10.19 7.40
CA GLY A 99 3.18 -10.43 8.71
C GLY A 99 2.88 -9.32 9.72
N GLY A 100 2.98 -8.08 9.29
CA GLY A 100 2.60 -6.91 10.09
C GLY A 100 1.12 -6.88 10.42
N ALA A 101 0.27 -7.16 9.44
CA ALA A 101 -1.17 -7.25 9.62
C ALA A 101 -1.57 -8.36 10.61
N ILE A 102 -1.00 -9.56 10.50
CA ILE A 102 -1.21 -10.69 11.44
C ILE A 102 -0.81 -10.27 12.86
N THR A 103 0.36 -9.64 13.00
CA THR A 103 0.87 -9.20 14.32
C THR A 103 -0.09 -8.19 14.96
N ALA A 104 -0.57 -7.22 14.20
CA ALA A 104 -1.53 -6.23 14.69
C ALA A 104 -2.88 -6.87 15.03
N ALA A 105 -3.39 -7.75 14.17
CA ALA A 105 -4.64 -8.46 14.39
C ALA A 105 -4.60 -9.29 15.69
N SER A 106 -3.50 -10.01 15.92
CA SER A 106 -3.28 -10.77 17.14
C SER A 106 -3.30 -9.87 18.40
N ARG A 107 -2.59 -8.73 18.36
CA ARG A 107 -2.57 -7.76 19.47
C ARG A 107 -3.95 -7.14 19.73
N GLN A 108 -4.73 -6.90 18.70
CA GLN A 108 -6.08 -6.33 18.79
C GLN A 108 -7.16 -7.38 19.07
N ARG A 109 -6.80 -8.67 19.10
CA ARG A 109 -7.72 -9.80 19.27
C ARG A 109 -8.82 -9.84 18.21
N VAL A 110 -8.46 -9.56 16.95
CA VAL A 110 -9.33 -9.69 15.79
C VAL A 110 -8.92 -10.90 14.95
N ASN A 111 -9.86 -11.52 14.27
CA ASN A 111 -9.59 -12.60 13.33
C ASN A 111 -9.21 -12.01 11.97
N LEU A 112 -7.99 -12.28 11.50
CA LEU A 112 -7.53 -11.88 10.16
C LEU A 112 -7.60 -13.09 9.23
N VAL A 113 -8.43 -12.97 8.21
CA VAL A 113 -8.63 -13.99 7.18
C VAL A 113 -7.98 -13.50 5.89
N VAL A 114 -6.89 -14.15 5.48
CA VAL A 114 -6.22 -13.82 4.21
C VAL A 114 -6.82 -14.67 3.09
N ARG A 115 -7.21 -14.04 2.00
CA ARG A 115 -7.81 -14.68 0.83
C ARG A 115 -7.19 -14.19 -0.46
N GLN A 116 -7.05 -15.10 -1.40
CA GLN A 116 -6.65 -14.76 -2.76
C GLN A 116 -7.84 -14.20 -3.53
N LEU A 117 -7.61 -13.09 -4.20
CA LEU A 117 -8.55 -12.47 -5.12
C LEU A 117 -8.17 -12.82 -6.56
N ASP A 118 -9.06 -13.45 -7.31
CA ASP A 118 -8.91 -13.57 -8.74
C ASP A 118 -9.28 -12.23 -9.39
N GLU A 119 -8.32 -11.56 -10.03
CA GLU A 119 -8.53 -10.27 -10.71
C GLU A 119 -9.57 -10.34 -11.85
N ARG A 120 -9.86 -11.55 -12.32
CA ARG A 120 -10.85 -11.81 -13.36
C ARG A 120 -12.28 -11.91 -12.85
N LEU A 121 -12.47 -12.03 -11.53
CA LEU A 121 -13.79 -12.11 -10.95
C LEU A 121 -14.64 -10.88 -11.30
N THR A 122 -15.86 -11.15 -11.72
CA THR A 122 -16.87 -10.12 -11.91
C THR A 122 -17.33 -9.63 -10.54
N LEU A 123 -16.93 -8.42 -10.16
CA LEU A 123 -17.34 -7.82 -8.90
C LEU A 123 -18.82 -7.42 -8.97
N ALA A 124 -19.66 -8.29 -8.46
CA ALA A 124 -21.08 -8.08 -8.27
C ALA A 124 -21.39 -8.07 -6.76
N PRO A 125 -22.53 -7.54 -6.30
CA PRO A 125 -22.96 -7.71 -4.91
C PRO A 125 -22.91 -9.18 -4.51
N GLY A 126 -22.32 -9.48 -3.34
CA GLY A 126 -22.16 -10.85 -2.85
C GLY A 126 -20.91 -11.60 -3.36
N THR A 127 -20.14 -11.05 -4.29
CA THR A 127 -18.92 -11.72 -4.79
C THR A 127 -17.85 -11.82 -3.72
N LEU A 128 -17.69 -10.80 -2.86
CA LEU A 128 -16.69 -10.84 -1.79
C LEU A 128 -17.02 -11.92 -0.76
N GLU A 129 -18.28 -12.09 -0.43
CA GLU A 129 -18.76 -13.12 0.52
C GLU A 129 -18.46 -14.53 -0.01
N GLN A 130 -18.43 -14.73 -1.33
CA GLN A 130 -18.06 -16.01 -1.95
C GLN A 130 -16.57 -16.35 -1.76
N LEU A 131 -15.71 -15.33 -1.58
CA LEU A 131 -14.28 -15.54 -1.31
C LEU A 131 -13.99 -16.04 0.12
N HIS A 132 -14.94 -15.85 1.04
CA HIS A 132 -14.80 -16.27 2.43
C HIS A 132 -16.12 -16.90 2.95
N PRO A 133 -16.60 -18.00 2.34
CA PRO A 133 -17.85 -18.60 2.71
C PRO A 133 -17.86 -19.00 4.18
N GLY A 134 -18.99 -18.74 4.86
CA GLY A 134 -19.14 -19.04 6.29
C GLY A 134 -18.49 -18.04 7.24
N ILE A 135 -17.85 -16.98 6.74
CA ILE A 135 -17.26 -15.91 7.53
C ILE A 135 -17.99 -14.61 7.21
N GLU A 136 -18.64 -14.03 8.19
CA GLU A 136 -19.16 -12.65 8.05
C GLU A 136 -18.01 -11.67 8.29
N ALA A 137 -17.58 -10.95 7.23
CA ALA A 137 -16.53 -9.96 7.32
C ALA A 137 -17.06 -8.66 7.92
N ASP A 138 -16.39 -8.15 8.93
CA ASP A 138 -16.68 -6.85 9.53
C ASP A 138 -15.93 -5.71 8.83
N GLY A 139 -14.81 -5.99 8.18
CA GLY A 139 -14.02 -5.03 7.43
C GLY A 139 -13.10 -5.68 6.41
N TYR A 140 -12.57 -4.87 5.48
CA TYR A 140 -11.72 -5.34 4.38
C TYR A 140 -10.41 -4.57 4.31
N PHE A 141 -9.32 -5.30 4.08
CA PHE A 141 -8.01 -4.75 3.76
C PHE A 141 -7.54 -5.26 2.40
N LEU A 142 -7.20 -4.35 1.49
CA LEU A 142 -6.67 -4.68 0.17
C LEU A 142 -5.27 -4.08 0.01
N SER A 143 -4.30 -4.87 -0.44
CA SER A 143 -2.94 -4.35 -0.71
C SER A 143 -2.80 -3.67 -2.06
N SER A 144 -3.79 -3.78 -2.92
CA SER A 144 -3.96 -3.05 -4.18
C SER A 144 -5.42 -3.20 -4.63
N ALA A 145 -5.91 -2.26 -5.39
CA ALA A 145 -7.25 -2.34 -5.94
C ALA A 145 -7.30 -1.72 -7.33
N THR A 146 -7.90 -2.44 -8.28
CA THR A 146 -8.27 -1.87 -9.57
C THR A 146 -9.35 -0.81 -9.39
N GLU A 147 -9.54 0.07 -10.38
CA GLU A 147 -10.59 1.09 -10.32
C GLU A 147 -11.98 0.46 -10.13
N ARG A 148 -12.23 -0.66 -10.79
CA ARG A 148 -13.47 -1.44 -10.65
C ARG A 148 -13.66 -1.93 -9.21
N MET A 149 -12.61 -2.42 -8.57
CA MET A 149 -12.62 -2.84 -7.16
C MET A 149 -12.92 -1.65 -6.24
N ARG A 150 -12.26 -0.51 -6.46
CA ARG A 150 -12.51 0.71 -5.68
C ARG A 150 -13.97 1.15 -5.75
N ASN A 151 -14.55 1.20 -6.93
CA ASN A 151 -15.96 1.54 -7.14
C ASN A 151 -16.89 0.55 -6.44
N PHE A 152 -16.52 -0.72 -6.38
CA PHE A 152 -17.27 -1.72 -5.61
C PHE A 152 -17.17 -1.48 -4.09
N LEU A 153 -15.97 -1.21 -3.56
CA LEU A 153 -15.76 -0.94 -2.13
C LEU A 153 -16.52 0.29 -1.63
N GLU A 154 -16.72 1.30 -2.47
CA GLU A 154 -17.52 2.49 -2.13
C GLU A 154 -18.98 2.17 -1.77
N ASN A 155 -19.49 1.04 -2.26
CA ASN A 155 -20.87 0.60 -2.00
C ASN A 155 -20.96 -0.41 -0.85
N LEU A 156 -19.85 -0.81 -0.25
CA LEU A 156 -19.79 -1.80 0.83
C LEU A 156 -20.08 -1.11 2.15
N PHE A 157 -20.66 -0.28 2.58
CA PHE A 157 -20.96 0.27 3.94
C PHE A 157 -20.24 -0.46 5.11
N LYS A 158 -19.02 -0.95 4.87
CA LYS A 158 -18.14 -1.59 5.85
C LYS A 158 -16.79 -0.87 5.89
N PRO A 159 -16.07 -0.89 7.02
CA PRO A 159 -14.71 -0.38 7.08
C PRO A 159 -13.82 -1.01 6.00
N CYS A 160 -13.21 -0.19 5.16
CA CYS A 160 -12.30 -0.64 4.14
C CYS A 160 -11.02 0.20 4.16
N VAL A 161 -9.87 -0.46 4.03
CA VAL A 161 -8.57 0.18 3.83
C VAL A 161 -7.94 -0.40 2.58
N VAL A 162 -7.50 0.47 1.69
CA VAL A 162 -6.81 0.10 0.45
C VAL A 162 -5.40 0.69 0.47
N LEU A 163 -4.39 -0.16 0.41
CA LEU A 163 -3.01 0.28 0.22
C LEU A 163 -2.73 0.40 -1.28
N GLY A 164 -2.42 1.60 -1.73
CA GLY A 164 -2.16 1.89 -3.15
C GLY A 164 -0.67 2.05 -3.43
N TRP A 165 -0.15 1.23 -4.34
CA TRP A 165 1.16 1.40 -4.93
C TRP A 165 0.98 2.17 -6.24
N ASN A 166 1.73 3.26 -6.47
CA ASN A 166 1.77 3.97 -7.77
C ASN A 166 0.48 4.69 -8.22
N GLN A 167 -0.25 5.31 -7.31
CA GLN A 167 -1.44 6.08 -7.69
C GLN A 167 -1.15 7.58 -7.71
N THR A 168 -1.86 8.32 -8.56
CA THR A 168 -1.89 9.77 -8.53
C THR A 168 -2.85 10.27 -7.46
N MET A 169 -2.57 11.41 -6.83
CA MET A 169 -3.43 11.99 -5.81
C MET A 169 -4.86 12.25 -6.33
N GLU A 170 -5.02 12.60 -7.59
CA GLU A 170 -6.33 12.88 -8.22
C GLU A 170 -7.28 11.67 -8.21
N SER A 171 -6.73 10.43 -8.25
CA SER A 171 -7.54 9.21 -8.18
C SER A 171 -7.97 8.83 -6.76
N ILE A 172 -7.52 9.57 -5.75
CA ILE A 172 -7.62 9.21 -4.32
C ILE A 172 -8.66 10.05 -3.60
N GLU A 173 -8.90 11.28 -4.04
CA GLU A 173 -9.80 12.23 -3.38
C GLU A 173 -11.27 11.79 -3.50
N ASN A 174 -12.02 11.93 -2.39
CA ASN A 174 -13.46 11.67 -2.29
C ASN A 174 -13.91 10.20 -2.30
N ARG A 175 -13.06 9.25 -1.94
CA ARG A 175 -13.45 7.83 -1.79
C ARG A 175 -14.13 7.55 -0.44
N ARG A 176 -15.05 6.59 -0.42
CA ARG A 176 -15.76 6.14 0.80
C ARG A 176 -15.02 5.04 1.56
N PHE A 177 -13.69 5.07 1.53
CA PHE A 177 -12.81 4.19 2.29
C PHE A 177 -11.49 4.91 2.57
N ILE A 178 -10.64 4.35 3.41
CA ILE A 178 -9.31 4.89 3.63
C ILE A 178 -8.37 4.37 2.56
N GLN A 179 -7.80 5.29 1.79
CA GLN A 179 -6.72 5.01 0.86
C GLN A 179 -5.38 5.30 1.54
N VAL A 180 -4.55 4.29 1.68
CA VAL A 180 -3.15 4.47 2.07
C VAL A 180 -2.32 4.62 0.81
N TYR A 181 -1.64 5.74 0.70
CA TYR A 181 -0.88 6.12 -0.50
C TYR A 181 0.63 6.12 -0.23
N LEU A 182 1.39 5.53 -1.15
CA LEU A 182 2.84 5.56 -1.13
C LEU A 182 3.33 6.55 -2.21
N PRO A 183 3.73 7.77 -1.82
CA PRO A 183 4.07 8.84 -2.77
C PRO A 183 5.44 8.56 -3.40
N MET A 184 5.46 7.92 -4.57
CA MET A 184 6.70 7.59 -5.28
C MET A 184 7.59 8.80 -5.57
N VAL A 185 6.97 9.96 -5.83
CA VAL A 185 7.71 11.21 -6.05
C VAL A 185 8.50 11.60 -4.79
N GLU A 186 7.91 11.48 -3.61
CA GLU A 186 8.60 11.80 -2.33
C GLU A 186 9.75 10.82 -2.07
N LYS A 187 9.57 9.56 -2.44
CA LYS A 187 10.62 8.55 -2.38
C LYS A 187 11.81 8.90 -3.27
N VAL A 188 11.53 9.27 -4.54
CA VAL A 188 12.58 9.68 -5.49
C VAL A 188 13.28 10.96 -5.02
N LYS A 189 12.54 11.94 -4.48
CA LYS A 189 13.15 13.16 -3.90
C LYS A 189 14.10 12.81 -2.74
N LEU A 190 13.73 11.90 -1.87
CA LEU A 190 14.56 11.47 -0.75
C LEU A 190 15.87 10.80 -1.24
N VAL A 191 15.75 9.91 -2.25
CA VAL A 191 16.91 9.30 -2.92
C VAL A 191 17.83 10.36 -3.53
N MET A 192 17.26 11.27 -4.31
CA MET A 192 18.02 12.34 -4.97
C MET A 192 18.69 13.27 -3.96
N ALA A 193 17.97 13.70 -2.94
CA ALA A 193 18.52 14.60 -1.92
C ALA A 193 19.77 14.00 -1.27
N GLU A 194 19.77 12.71 -0.95
CA GLU A 194 20.91 12.05 -0.35
C GLU A 194 22.11 11.94 -1.30
N LEU A 195 21.88 11.56 -2.56
CA LEU A 195 22.95 11.48 -3.55
C LEU A 195 23.52 12.86 -3.90
N LEU A 196 22.66 13.88 -4.00
CA LEU A 196 23.08 15.25 -4.26
C LEU A 196 23.89 15.84 -3.12
N ARG A 197 23.55 15.51 -1.87
CA ARG A 197 24.31 15.89 -0.66
C ARG A 197 25.75 15.34 -0.68
N LEU A 198 25.93 14.15 -1.26
CA LEU A 198 27.24 13.50 -1.46
C LEU A 198 27.99 14.02 -2.72
N GLY A 199 27.43 14.98 -3.44
CA GLY A 199 28.05 15.59 -4.62
C GLY A 199 27.76 14.89 -5.93
N HIS A 200 26.95 13.82 -5.94
CA HIS A 200 26.61 13.13 -7.19
C HIS A 200 25.80 14.02 -8.13
N ARG A 201 26.18 14.05 -9.39
CA ARG A 201 25.49 14.78 -10.47
C ARG A 201 25.20 13.89 -11.68
N ARG A 202 25.83 12.72 -11.76
CA ARG A 202 25.70 11.75 -12.85
C ARG A 202 25.16 10.44 -12.31
N LEU A 203 23.85 10.25 -12.50
CA LEU A 203 23.10 9.16 -11.91
C LEU A 203 22.62 8.18 -12.98
N LEU A 204 22.79 6.89 -12.74
CA LEU A 204 22.12 5.84 -13.49
C LEU A 204 20.96 5.32 -12.67
N TYR A 205 19.75 5.38 -13.22
CA TYR A 205 18.53 4.94 -12.56
C TYR A 205 17.95 3.71 -13.26
N VAL A 206 17.86 2.61 -12.56
CA VAL A 206 17.23 1.37 -13.05
C VAL A 206 15.85 1.25 -12.44
N ASN A 207 14.80 1.35 -13.28
CA ASN A 207 13.42 1.35 -12.79
C ASN A 207 12.42 0.96 -13.89
N SER A 208 11.16 0.71 -13.49
CA SER A 208 10.07 0.36 -14.40
C SER A 208 9.09 1.52 -14.68
N GLN A 209 9.22 2.67 -13.99
CA GLN A 209 8.17 3.69 -13.92
C GLN A 209 8.56 5.02 -14.54
N PHE A 210 9.74 5.53 -14.19
CA PHE A 210 10.17 6.89 -14.58
C PHE A 210 11.06 6.86 -15.81
N ASP A 211 10.99 7.90 -16.60
CA ASP A 211 11.99 8.19 -17.63
C ASP A 211 13.00 9.24 -17.15
N SER A 212 14.07 9.43 -17.92
CA SER A 212 15.13 10.39 -17.59
C SER A 212 14.64 11.83 -17.55
N ALA A 213 13.64 12.19 -18.35
CA ALA A 213 13.09 13.56 -18.38
C ALA A 213 12.33 13.86 -17.09
N HIS A 214 11.51 12.92 -16.64
CA HIS A 214 10.77 13.03 -15.39
C HIS A 214 11.71 13.17 -14.19
N LEU A 215 12.73 12.31 -14.10
CA LEU A 215 13.71 12.36 -13.02
C LEU A 215 14.54 13.64 -13.01
N ARG A 216 14.95 14.14 -14.20
CA ARG A 216 15.62 15.45 -14.30
C ARG A 216 14.71 16.59 -13.86
N GLY A 217 13.42 16.54 -14.20
CA GLY A 217 12.43 17.49 -13.71
C GLY A 217 12.37 17.53 -12.18
N LEU A 218 12.36 16.38 -11.53
CA LEU A 218 12.42 16.30 -10.06
C LEU A 218 13.74 16.85 -9.50
N GLY A 219 14.88 16.58 -10.15
CA GLY A 219 16.17 17.16 -9.78
C GLY A 219 16.18 18.68 -9.87
N SER A 220 15.58 19.24 -10.91
CA SER A 220 15.42 20.69 -11.07
C SER A 220 14.56 21.31 -9.97
N LEU A 221 13.50 20.62 -9.53
CA LEU A 221 12.67 21.05 -8.38
C LEU A 221 13.45 21.05 -7.06
N LEU A 222 14.51 20.24 -6.96
CA LEU A 222 15.43 20.25 -5.82
C LEU A 222 16.57 21.28 -5.96
N GLY A 223 16.54 22.14 -6.98
CA GLY A 223 17.54 23.19 -7.21
C GLY A 223 18.78 22.74 -7.99
N HIS A 224 18.75 21.57 -8.62
CA HIS A 224 19.88 20.99 -9.36
C HIS A 224 19.54 20.75 -10.84
N ALA A 225 19.64 21.82 -11.64
CA ALA A 225 19.40 21.77 -13.09
C ALA A 225 20.54 21.08 -13.88
N ASP A 226 21.71 20.92 -13.26
CA ASP A 226 22.93 20.30 -13.80
C ASP A 226 22.95 18.76 -13.65
N LEU A 227 21.85 18.18 -13.22
CA LEU A 227 21.75 16.74 -12.94
C LEU A 227 21.65 15.94 -14.24
N GLU A 228 22.66 15.11 -14.50
CA GLU A 228 22.67 14.13 -15.59
C GLU A 228 22.08 12.81 -15.09
N ILE A 229 20.97 12.39 -15.67
CA ILE A 229 20.31 11.13 -15.30
C ILE A 229 20.04 10.30 -16.56
N ASP A 230 20.57 9.10 -16.55
CA ASP A 230 20.21 8.06 -17.50
C ASP A 230 19.32 7.00 -16.84
N CYS A 231 18.39 6.45 -17.63
CA CYS A 231 17.45 5.44 -17.15
C CYS A 231 17.58 4.15 -17.95
N ILE A 232 17.65 3.05 -17.24
CA ILE A 232 17.42 1.71 -17.79
C ILE A 232 16.04 1.26 -17.32
N LYS A 233 15.13 1.04 -18.28
CA LYS A 233 13.79 0.55 -17.98
C LYS A 233 13.80 -0.96 -17.82
N THR A 234 13.31 -1.43 -16.69
CA THR A 234 13.06 -2.86 -16.43
C THR A 234 11.59 -3.19 -16.64
N LYS A 235 11.29 -4.41 -17.07
CA LYS A 235 9.92 -4.91 -17.11
C LYS A 235 9.55 -5.45 -15.73
N TRP A 236 8.44 -5.01 -15.19
CA TRP A 236 7.90 -5.49 -13.92
C TRP A 236 6.67 -6.40 -14.15
N PRO A 237 6.53 -7.50 -13.42
CA PRO A 237 7.57 -8.24 -12.72
C PRO A 237 8.52 -8.93 -13.73
N SER A 238 9.82 -8.92 -13.46
CA SER A 238 10.80 -9.64 -14.28
C SER A 238 10.74 -11.13 -13.94
N ALA A 239 9.94 -11.86 -14.70
CA ALA A 239 9.68 -13.26 -14.42
C ALA A 239 10.74 -14.24 -14.93
N SER A 240 11.68 -13.83 -15.80
CA SER A 240 12.68 -14.76 -16.34
C SER A 240 14.10 -14.41 -15.94
N HIS A 241 14.88 -15.45 -15.65
CA HIS A 241 16.32 -15.35 -15.37
C HIS A 241 17.10 -14.64 -16.49
N GLU A 242 16.67 -14.79 -17.74
CA GLU A 242 17.29 -14.15 -18.91
C GLU A 242 17.17 -12.64 -18.89
N LEU A 243 15.96 -12.11 -18.64
CA LEU A 243 15.70 -10.66 -18.57
C LEU A 243 16.46 -10.01 -17.40
N ILE A 244 16.64 -10.74 -16.31
CA ILE A 244 17.37 -10.27 -15.13
C ILE A 244 18.87 -10.18 -15.43
N SER A 245 19.42 -11.18 -16.12
CA SER A 245 20.83 -11.22 -16.53
C SER A 245 21.14 -10.14 -17.58
N GLU A 246 20.24 -9.93 -18.53
CA GLU A 246 20.33 -8.88 -19.53
C GLU A 246 20.35 -7.49 -18.89
N SER A 247 19.50 -7.25 -17.92
CA SER A 247 19.46 -5.97 -17.18
C SER A 247 20.77 -5.68 -16.45
N ALA A 248 21.39 -6.68 -15.83
CA ALA A 248 22.68 -6.53 -15.16
C ALA A 248 23.81 -6.18 -16.14
N THR A 249 23.82 -6.81 -17.32
CA THR A 249 24.79 -6.52 -18.38
C THR A 249 24.61 -5.10 -18.93
N GLN A 250 23.38 -4.67 -19.15
CA GLN A 250 23.06 -3.31 -19.60
C GLN A 250 23.50 -2.26 -18.56
N VAL A 251 23.28 -2.53 -17.28
CA VAL A 251 23.73 -1.65 -16.19
C VAL A 251 25.23 -1.48 -16.22
N LEU A 252 25.99 -2.58 -16.27
CA LEU A 252 27.46 -2.52 -16.30
C LEU A 252 27.99 -1.77 -17.53
N ALA A 253 27.36 -1.94 -18.69
CA ALA A 253 27.72 -1.21 -19.91
C ALA A 253 27.42 0.31 -19.81
N ALA A 254 26.36 0.68 -19.11
CA ALA A 254 25.94 2.08 -18.96
C ALA A 254 26.72 2.83 -17.87
N LEU A 255 27.37 2.16 -16.94
CA LEU A 255 28.02 2.80 -15.77
C LEU A 255 29.21 3.71 -16.05
N ARG A 256 29.69 3.83 -17.31
CA ARG A 256 30.97 4.48 -17.67
C ARG A 256 31.22 5.82 -16.98
N ASN A 257 30.27 6.74 -17.05
CA ASN A 257 30.41 8.10 -16.55
C ASN A 257 29.57 8.40 -15.29
N HIS A 258 28.80 7.43 -14.84
CA HIS A 258 27.94 7.62 -13.68
C HIS A 258 28.71 7.44 -12.37
N THR A 259 28.39 8.22 -11.38
CA THR A 259 28.99 8.16 -10.04
C THR A 259 28.08 7.51 -9.02
N ALA A 260 26.78 7.42 -9.34
CA ALA A 260 25.82 6.70 -8.50
C ALA A 260 24.85 5.87 -9.35
N LEU A 261 24.50 4.72 -8.81
CA LEU A 261 23.50 3.80 -9.34
C LEU A 261 22.33 3.72 -8.34
N VAL A 262 21.14 4.00 -8.82
CA VAL A 262 19.90 3.79 -8.08
C VAL A 262 19.15 2.62 -8.72
N VAL A 263 18.82 1.63 -7.93
CA VAL A 263 18.04 0.48 -8.41
C VAL A 263 16.67 0.49 -7.77
N HIS A 264 15.67 0.88 -8.55
CA HIS A 264 14.26 0.85 -8.20
C HIS A 264 13.55 -0.22 -9.04
N SER A 265 13.71 -1.46 -8.64
CA SER A 265 13.11 -2.62 -9.29
C SER A 265 12.88 -3.68 -8.21
N GLY A 266 11.91 -4.57 -8.37
CA GLY A 266 11.64 -5.58 -7.34
C GLY A 266 12.49 -6.85 -7.47
N GLY A 267 12.52 -7.60 -6.38
CA GLY A 267 12.91 -9.00 -6.36
C GLY A 267 14.32 -9.31 -6.84
N ALA A 268 14.45 -10.30 -7.71
CA ALA A 268 15.72 -10.84 -8.17
C ALA A 268 16.60 -9.85 -8.96
N THR A 269 16.03 -8.79 -9.53
CA THR A 269 16.79 -7.79 -10.31
C THR A 269 17.82 -7.06 -9.46
N HIS A 270 17.49 -6.66 -8.25
CA HIS A 270 18.42 -5.99 -7.33
C HIS A 270 19.61 -6.89 -6.99
N TYR A 271 19.30 -8.15 -6.65
CA TYR A 271 20.31 -9.14 -6.32
C TYR A 271 21.28 -9.36 -7.47
N ASN A 272 20.75 -9.56 -8.67
CA ASN A 272 21.59 -9.79 -9.83
C ASN A 272 22.47 -8.60 -10.18
N ILE A 273 21.94 -7.39 -10.12
CA ILE A 273 22.73 -6.17 -10.36
C ILE A 273 23.85 -6.09 -9.31
N TYR A 274 23.51 -6.19 -8.03
CA TYR A 274 24.50 -6.12 -6.95
C TYR A 274 25.56 -7.22 -7.06
N HIS A 275 25.13 -8.47 -7.28
CA HIS A 275 26.02 -9.60 -7.45
C HIS A 275 26.97 -9.43 -8.64
N ASN A 276 26.48 -8.92 -9.78
CA ASN A 276 27.33 -8.65 -10.94
C ASN A 276 28.29 -7.48 -10.71
N LEU A 277 27.91 -6.46 -9.97
CA LEU A 277 28.83 -5.39 -9.55
C LEU A 277 29.96 -5.95 -8.69
N LEU A 278 29.66 -6.82 -7.72
CA LEU A 278 30.67 -7.47 -6.88
C LEU A 278 31.58 -8.39 -7.70
N LYS A 279 31.01 -9.23 -8.57
CA LYS A 279 31.78 -10.10 -9.47
C LYS A 279 32.72 -9.30 -10.38
N SER A 280 32.27 -8.15 -10.84
CA SER A 280 33.04 -7.24 -11.67
C SER A 280 34.05 -6.42 -10.88
N ARG A 281 34.13 -6.62 -9.57
CA ARG A 281 35.03 -5.90 -8.66
C ARG A 281 34.90 -4.38 -8.77
N VAL A 282 33.66 -3.90 -8.99
CA VAL A 282 33.39 -2.47 -8.96
C VAL A 282 33.61 -2.00 -7.52
N ASP A 283 34.46 -0.98 -7.38
CA ASP A 283 34.73 -0.38 -6.06
C ASP A 283 33.51 0.40 -5.56
N ILE A 284 32.82 -0.14 -4.57
CA ILE A 284 31.66 0.46 -3.92
C ILE A 284 32.01 0.71 -2.45
N PRO A 285 31.95 1.94 -1.95
CA PRO A 285 31.44 3.16 -2.61
C PRO A 285 32.47 4.00 -3.37
N GLY A 286 33.76 3.61 -3.42
CA GLY A 286 34.83 4.46 -3.92
C GLY A 286 34.63 4.97 -5.34
N ARG A 287 34.31 4.05 -6.29
CA ARG A 287 34.04 4.40 -7.69
C ARG A 287 32.55 4.67 -7.94
N LEU A 288 31.68 3.94 -7.27
CA LEU A 288 30.24 3.95 -7.52
C LEU A 288 29.47 3.90 -6.22
N SER A 289 28.70 4.93 -5.94
CA SER A 289 27.68 4.84 -4.89
C SER A 289 26.51 4.00 -5.37
N LEU A 290 26.04 3.07 -4.54
CA LEU A 290 24.88 2.23 -4.81
C LEU A 290 23.78 2.50 -3.79
N LEU A 291 22.60 2.84 -4.28
CA LEU A 291 21.39 2.97 -3.49
C LEU A 291 20.30 2.05 -4.04
N ILE A 292 19.68 1.28 -3.17
CA ILE A 292 18.57 0.44 -3.54
C ILE A 292 17.27 1.08 -3.02
N ASP A 293 16.42 1.41 -3.97
CA ASP A 293 15.15 2.06 -3.74
C ASP A 293 14.04 1.00 -3.65
N SER A 294 14.13 0.10 -2.69
CA SER A 294 13.05 -0.86 -2.40
C SER A 294 13.18 -1.46 -1.00
N GLY A 295 12.05 -1.98 -0.54
CA GLY A 295 11.74 -2.29 0.83
C GLY A 295 12.72 -3.15 1.59
N ARG A 296 13.10 -4.33 1.25
CA ARG A 296 13.86 -5.19 2.16
C ARG A 296 14.98 -5.92 1.44
N PHE A 297 16.22 -5.62 1.88
CA PHE A 297 17.41 -6.38 1.58
C PHE A 297 18.00 -7.04 2.84
N ASP A 298 17.17 -7.36 3.82
CA ASP A 298 17.65 -7.88 5.10
C ASP A 298 18.43 -9.20 4.94
N TRP A 299 18.16 -9.98 3.91
CA TRP A 299 18.90 -11.18 3.59
C TRP A 299 20.24 -10.93 2.86
N LEU A 300 20.46 -9.72 2.30
CA LEU A 300 21.76 -9.26 1.78
C LEU A 300 22.62 -8.59 2.87
N ILE A 301 22.10 -8.39 4.06
CA ILE A 301 22.80 -7.73 5.19
C ILE A 301 24.07 -8.49 5.58
N SER A 302 24.16 -9.79 5.32
CA SER A 302 25.40 -10.56 5.52
C SER A 302 26.55 -10.13 4.61
N VAL A 303 26.31 -9.33 3.58
CA VAL A 303 27.30 -8.95 2.55
C VAL A 303 27.68 -7.46 2.60
N GLY A 304 27.09 -6.69 3.49
CA GLY A 304 27.35 -5.28 3.63
C GLY A 304 26.05 -4.47 3.68
N GLN A 305 26.06 -3.44 4.48
CA GLN A 305 24.90 -2.56 4.67
C GLN A 305 24.70 -1.74 3.40
N VAL A 306 23.78 -2.17 2.54
CA VAL A 306 23.41 -1.42 1.35
C VAL A 306 22.51 -0.25 1.75
N ALA A 307 22.83 0.94 1.28
CA ALA A 307 21.98 2.11 1.48
C ALA A 307 20.64 1.93 0.77
N SER A 308 19.57 2.25 1.45
CA SER A 308 18.22 2.03 0.91
C SER A 308 17.23 3.11 1.33
N VAL A 309 16.22 3.32 0.49
CA VAL A 309 15.01 4.07 0.83
C VAL A 309 13.84 3.11 0.76
N PHE A 310 13.08 3.03 1.83
CA PHE A 310 12.00 2.06 1.96
C PHE A 310 10.82 2.59 2.78
N SER A 311 9.66 2.01 2.59
CA SER A 311 8.54 2.05 3.52
C SER A 311 8.46 0.69 4.21
N SER A 312 8.24 0.68 5.51
CA SER A 312 8.11 -0.59 6.24
C SER A 312 6.76 -1.23 5.94
N ALA A 313 6.75 -2.21 5.04
CA ALA A 313 5.52 -2.91 4.68
C ALA A 313 4.84 -3.56 5.91
N ALA A 314 5.64 -4.07 6.87
CA ALA A 314 5.10 -4.62 8.11
C ALA A 314 4.42 -3.55 8.97
N GLU A 315 5.02 -2.35 9.10
CA GLU A 315 4.40 -1.23 9.82
C GLU A 315 3.13 -0.75 9.13
N GLU A 316 3.14 -0.68 7.79
CA GLU A 316 1.95 -0.30 7.02
C GLU A 316 0.83 -1.33 7.15
N GLY A 317 1.12 -2.62 7.11
CA GLY A 317 0.15 -3.69 7.37
C GLY A 317 -0.47 -3.59 8.76
N ALA A 318 0.37 -3.35 9.76
CA ALA A 318 -0.09 -3.14 11.13
C ALA A 318 -0.96 -1.87 11.25
N ALA A 319 -0.56 -0.77 10.63
CA ALA A 319 -1.30 0.49 10.65
C ALA A 319 -2.68 0.35 9.97
N CYS A 320 -2.77 -0.37 8.84
CA CYS A 320 -4.04 -0.64 8.16
C CYS A 320 -5.02 -1.43 9.06
N ILE A 321 -4.55 -2.46 9.75
CA ILE A 321 -5.37 -3.21 10.71
C ILE A 321 -5.81 -2.34 11.88
N ASN A 322 -4.90 -1.55 12.46
CA ASN A 322 -5.23 -0.65 13.56
C ASN A 322 -6.31 0.37 13.16
N GLU A 323 -6.24 0.89 11.94
CA GLU A 323 -7.25 1.83 11.41
C GLU A 323 -8.61 1.14 11.23
N LEU A 324 -8.65 -0.07 10.68
CA LEU A 324 -9.90 -0.86 10.58
C LEU A 324 -10.50 -1.12 11.96
N VAL A 325 -9.69 -1.54 12.91
CA VAL A 325 -10.14 -1.81 14.29
C VAL A 325 -10.65 -0.53 14.97
N ALA A 326 -10.02 0.61 14.74
CA ALA A 326 -10.48 1.89 15.26
C ALA A 326 -11.87 2.25 14.73
N GLN A 327 -12.14 2.02 13.44
CA GLN A 327 -13.45 2.22 12.84
C GLN A 327 -14.49 1.24 13.41
N LEU A 328 -14.14 -0.04 13.55
CA LEU A 328 -15.02 -1.07 14.12
C LEU A 328 -15.39 -0.75 15.58
N LYS A 329 -14.43 -0.30 16.39
CA LYS A 329 -14.66 0.10 17.79
C LYS A 329 -15.60 1.30 17.93
N THR A 330 -15.49 2.27 17.01
CA THR A 330 -16.29 3.49 17.06
C THR A 330 -17.62 3.34 16.34
N GLY A 331 -17.82 2.32 15.53
CA GLY A 331 -18.97 2.15 14.63
C GLY A 331 -19.06 3.25 13.57
N SER A 332 -17.98 4.02 13.36
CA SER A 332 -17.95 5.17 12.46
C SER A 332 -17.02 4.87 11.29
N LEU A 333 -17.56 4.94 10.07
CA LEU A 333 -16.76 4.83 8.86
C LEU A 333 -15.93 6.10 8.67
N LYS A 334 -14.63 5.91 8.47
CA LYS A 334 -13.71 7.00 8.10
C LYS A 334 -13.36 6.91 6.65
N PHE A 335 -13.23 8.06 6.03
CA PHE A 335 -12.90 8.24 4.62
C PHE A 335 -11.71 9.16 4.48
N GLY A 336 -10.97 9.01 3.41
CA GLY A 336 -9.87 9.90 3.10
C GLY A 336 -8.58 9.19 2.70
N CYS A 337 -7.51 9.97 2.67
CA CYS A 337 -6.19 9.50 2.28
C CYS A 337 -5.21 9.61 3.45
N ARG A 338 -4.41 8.57 3.65
CA ARG A 338 -3.25 8.58 4.53
C ARG A 338 -1.99 8.33 3.69
N THR A 339 -0.99 9.15 3.87
CA THR A 339 0.30 8.98 3.22
C THR A 339 1.21 8.12 4.07
N ALA A 340 1.78 7.07 3.49
CA ALA A 340 2.85 6.30 4.11
C ALA A 340 4.17 7.06 4.00
N ALA A 341 5.00 6.95 5.03
CA ALA A 341 6.30 7.61 5.07
C ALA A 341 7.40 6.70 4.51
N TYR A 342 8.34 7.30 3.77
CA TYR A 342 9.58 6.65 3.42
C TYR A 342 10.68 6.98 4.42
N GLN A 343 11.55 6.02 4.64
CA GLN A 343 12.71 6.14 5.51
C GLN A 343 13.97 5.90 4.69
N PHE A 344 15.00 6.69 4.96
CA PHE A 344 16.34 6.44 4.45
C PHE A 344 17.14 5.63 5.46
N ARG A 345 17.70 4.52 5.01
CA ARG A 345 18.65 3.72 5.78
C ARG A 345 20.05 3.95 5.20
N PRO A 346 20.94 4.56 5.95
CA PRO A 346 22.33 4.70 5.53
C PRO A 346 22.98 3.31 5.43
N GLY A 347 23.97 3.21 4.54
CA GLY A 347 24.73 1.98 4.33
C GLY A 347 26.16 2.28 3.94
N LEU A 348 26.98 1.24 3.83
CA LEU A 348 28.38 1.35 3.44
C LEU A 348 28.59 1.50 1.92
N THR A 349 27.50 1.51 1.16
CA THR A 349 27.52 1.60 -0.32
C THR A 349 27.41 3.03 -0.85
N LEU A 350 27.33 4.04 0.02
CA LEU A 350 27.34 5.44 -0.36
C LEU A 350 28.65 6.10 0.04
N GLY A 351 29.21 6.86 -0.88
CA GLY A 351 30.42 7.66 -0.69
C GLY A 351 30.35 8.99 -1.45
N PRO A 352 31.34 9.85 -1.33
CA PRO A 352 31.42 11.09 -2.09
C PRO A 352 31.52 10.82 -3.59
N ALA A 353 30.98 11.73 -4.40
CA ALA A 353 31.05 11.59 -5.84
C ALA A 353 32.50 11.72 -6.35
N MET A 354 32.89 10.80 -7.20
CA MET A 354 34.15 10.86 -7.92
C MET A 354 34.09 11.94 -9.02
N SER A 355 35.20 12.67 -9.25
CA SER A 355 35.29 13.64 -10.33
C SER A 355 35.20 12.99 -11.70
N ARG A 356 34.97 13.78 -12.77
CA ARG A 356 34.88 13.24 -14.12
C ARG A 356 36.22 12.65 -14.57
N GLU A 357 37.31 13.33 -14.29
CA GLU A 357 38.67 12.86 -14.63
C GLU A 357 39.03 11.55 -13.93
N GLU A 358 38.63 11.39 -12.68
CA GLU A 358 38.82 10.14 -11.94
C GLU A 358 37.99 9.01 -12.53
N CYS A 359 36.73 9.28 -12.92
CA CYS A 359 35.89 8.28 -13.58
C CYS A 359 36.44 7.83 -14.91
N GLU A 360 36.98 8.75 -15.73
CA GLU A 360 37.56 8.43 -17.03
C GLU A 360 38.84 7.53 -16.92
N LYS A 361 39.59 7.71 -15.83
CA LYS A 361 40.75 6.87 -15.51
C LYS A 361 40.38 5.47 -15.01
N TYR A 362 39.13 5.31 -14.55
CA TYR A 362 38.65 4.06 -13.97
C TYR A 362 38.01 3.15 -15.03
N ASP A 363 38.77 2.21 -15.58
CA ASP A 363 38.31 1.30 -16.64
C ASP A 363 37.43 0.17 -16.09
N LEU A 364 36.13 0.45 -15.97
CA LEU A 364 35.14 -0.54 -15.54
C LEU A 364 35.08 -1.77 -16.48
N GLN A 365 35.30 -1.58 -17.78
CA GLN A 365 35.19 -2.68 -18.74
C GLN A 365 36.34 -3.69 -18.61
N THR A 366 37.52 -3.20 -18.38
CA THR A 366 38.70 -4.10 -18.15
C THR A 366 38.54 -4.84 -16.83
N GLN A 367 37.98 -4.20 -15.79
CA GLN A 367 37.72 -4.87 -14.53
C GLN A 367 36.61 -5.92 -14.66
N TRP A 368 35.53 -5.61 -15.40
CA TRP A 368 34.46 -6.56 -15.67
C TRP A 368 34.94 -7.81 -16.40
N LYS A 369 35.70 -7.64 -17.51
CA LYS A 369 36.28 -8.78 -18.25
C LYS A 369 37.17 -9.67 -17.38
N LYS A 370 37.97 -9.06 -16.50
CA LYS A 370 38.79 -9.79 -15.52
C LYS A 370 37.95 -10.55 -14.49
N GLY A 371 36.82 -9.97 -14.05
CA GLY A 371 35.96 -10.56 -13.02
C GLY A 371 35.21 -11.82 -13.47
N ILE A 372 34.79 -11.88 -14.74
CA ILE A 372 34.05 -13.03 -15.31
C ILE A 372 34.92 -14.08 -15.98
N GLY A 373 36.24 -13.91 -15.95
CA GLY A 373 37.16 -14.90 -16.52
C GLY A 373 37.16 -15.04 -18.04
N LEU A 374 36.53 -14.11 -18.76
CA LEU A 374 36.60 -14.02 -20.21
C LEU A 374 37.94 -13.39 -20.57
N ARG A 375 38.89 -14.25 -21.02
CA ARG A 375 40.13 -13.84 -21.67
C ARG A 375 39.89 -13.49 -23.12
#